data_6ad112e893a1dd6381a69b05739a2328
#
_entry.id   6ad112e893a1dd6381a69b05739a2328
#
_cell.length_a   1.000
_cell.length_b   1.000
_cell.length_c   1.000
_cell.angle_alpha   90.00
_cell.angle_beta   90.00
_cell.angle_gamma   90.00
#
_symmetry.space_group_name_H-M   'P 1'
#
loop_
_entity.id
_entity.type
_entity.pdbx_description
1 polymer ?
#
loop_
_entity_poly.entity_id
_entity_poly.type
_entity_poly.pdbx_seq_one_letter_code
_entity_poly.pdbx_strand_id
1 'polypeptide(L)'
;MIDFTEEQIQRYSRHILLQDVGVEGQEKIMNARVLVVGAGGLGAPVSLYLAAAGIGTIGIVDADVVDLSNLQRQVIHFTKDVGVPKVKSAEEKIKAINPDVKVDTYYEVLDSANALDIIKEYDFIVDGTDNFPVKFLINDACVMAGKPFSHGGILRFNGQTFTHLPGTACYRCMFKEPPPVGAVPTCSQAGVLGAIAGMLGTIQAAETLKYFTGIGELLTNRLLTFDAKTMQFRTVPVKHRDSCAICGSNPTIDHLIDYEQAACDLHK
;
A
#
# COMPACT_ATOMS: atom_id res chain seq x y z
N MET A 1 16.86 -6.95 -21.67
CA MET A 1 16.03 -6.01 -22.45
C MET A 1 14.79 -6.79 -22.89
N ILE A 2 13.62 -6.38 -22.44
CA ILE A 2 12.35 -7.01 -22.85
C ILE A 2 12.09 -6.63 -24.30
N ASP A 3 11.74 -7.60 -25.14
CA ASP A 3 11.16 -7.32 -26.46
C ASP A 3 9.69 -6.96 -26.28
N PHE A 4 9.38 -5.67 -26.30
CA PHE A 4 8.01 -5.18 -26.20
C PHE A 4 7.20 -5.57 -27.44
N THR A 5 6.00 -6.13 -27.22
CA THR A 5 5.04 -6.31 -28.30
C THR A 5 4.51 -4.95 -28.80
N GLU A 6 3.95 -4.90 -30.01
CA GLU A 6 3.32 -3.67 -30.54
C GLU A 6 2.18 -3.18 -29.62
N GLU A 7 1.40 -4.09 -29.04
CA GLU A 7 0.34 -3.77 -28.08
C GLU A 7 0.91 -3.14 -26.81
N GLN A 8 2.00 -3.67 -26.27
CA GLN A 8 2.66 -3.12 -25.08
C GLN A 8 3.25 -1.73 -25.36
N ILE A 9 3.88 -1.54 -26.53
CA ILE A 9 4.37 -0.22 -26.97
C ILE A 9 3.22 0.78 -27.04
N GLN A 10 2.09 0.39 -27.60
CA GLN A 10 0.90 1.25 -27.69
C GLN A 10 0.33 1.53 -26.30
N ARG A 11 0.17 0.51 -25.44
CA ARG A 11 -0.37 0.58 -24.09
C ARG A 11 0.44 1.52 -23.21
N TYR A 12 1.77 1.39 -23.22
CA TYR A 12 2.67 2.14 -22.36
C TYR A 12 3.29 3.37 -23.04
N SER A 13 2.84 3.74 -24.23
CA SER A 13 3.41 4.86 -25.01
C SER A 13 3.54 6.15 -24.22
N ARG A 14 2.58 6.46 -23.33
CA ARG A 14 2.62 7.68 -22.51
C ARG A 14 3.69 7.64 -21.41
N HIS A 15 4.04 6.48 -20.88
CA HIS A 15 5.18 6.30 -19.98
C HIS A 15 6.50 6.36 -20.74
N ILE A 16 6.58 5.67 -21.88
CA ILE A 16 7.80 5.61 -22.71
C ILE A 16 8.20 7.00 -23.23
N LEU A 17 7.24 7.88 -23.51
CA LEU A 17 7.48 9.26 -23.94
C LEU A 17 8.01 10.18 -22.83
N LEU A 18 7.85 9.81 -21.56
CA LEU A 18 8.46 10.56 -20.45
C LEU A 18 9.97 10.33 -20.45
N GLN A 19 10.76 11.40 -20.65
CA GLN A 19 12.22 11.29 -20.80
C GLN A 19 12.90 10.59 -19.63
N ASP A 20 12.37 10.82 -18.40
CA ASP A 20 12.94 10.22 -17.18
C ASP A 20 12.48 8.77 -16.94
N VAL A 21 11.46 8.27 -17.65
CA VAL A 21 10.98 6.89 -17.59
C VAL A 21 11.52 6.08 -18.76
N GLY A 22 11.16 6.47 -19.99
CA GLY A 22 11.61 5.81 -21.20
C GLY A 22 11.22 4.33 -21.30
N VAL A 23 11.85 3.64 -22.20
CA VAL A 23 11.72 2.18 -22.39
C VAL A 23 12.29 1.44 -21.18
N GLU A 24 13.45 1.88 -20.66
CA GLU A 24 14.12 1.23 -19.51
C GLU A 24 13.28 1.31 -18.23
N GLY A 25 12.65 2.45 -17.95
CA GLY A 25 11.76 2.60 -16.80
C GLY A 25 10.53 1.72 -16.92
N GLN A 26 9.94 1.62 -18.12
CA GLN A 26 8.80 0.73 -18.35
C GLN A 26 9.21 -0.75 -18.22
N GLU A 27 10.38 -1.14 -18.67
CA GLU A 27 10.92 -2.49 -18.47
C GLU A 27 11.06 -2.83 -16.97
N LYS A 28 11.56 -1.89 -16.16
CA LYS A 28 11.65 -2.06 -14.71
C LYS A 28 10.27 -2.25 -14.06
N ILE A 29 9.28 -1.47 -14.50
CA ILE A 29 7.89 -1.61 -14.03
C ILE A 29 7.34 -3.01 -14.38
N MET A 30 7.54 -3.49 -15.60
CA MET A 30 7.04 -4.80 -16.05
C MET A 30 7.74 -6.00 -15.39
N ASN A 31 8.93 -5.82 -14.85
CA ASN A 31 9.66 -6.86 -14.09
C ASN A 31 9.36 -6.81 -12.59
N ALA A 32 8.72 -5.76 -12.11
CA ALA A 32 8.51 -5.53 -10.68
C ALA A 32 7.43 -6.42 -10.08
N ARG A 33 7.62 -6.77 -8.82
CA ARG A 33 6.65 -7.51 -7.99
C ARG A 33 6.23 -6.64 -6.81
N VAL A 34 4.95 -6.29 -6.72
CA VAL A 34 4.41 -5.42 -5.67
C VAL A 34 3.35 -6.15 -4.87
N LEU A 35 3.48 -6.13 -3.54
CA LEU A 35 2.45 -6.62 -2.64
C LEU A 35 1.58 -5.45 -2.17
N VAL A 36 0.28 -5.56 -2.36
CA VAL A 36 -0.72 -4.64 -1.80
C VAL A 36 -1.41 -5.35 -0.64
N VAL A 37 -1.18 -4.86 0.57
CA VAL A 37 -1.84 -5.37 1.77
C VAL A 37 -3.12 -4.58 2.00
N GLY A 38 -4.26 -5.25 1.87
CA GLY A 38 -5.59 -4.67 1.90
C GLY A 38 -6.11 -4.25 0.52
N ALA A 39 -7.23 -4.82 0.09
CA ALA A 39 -7.96 -4.46 -1.13
C ALA A 39 -9.10 -3.46 -0.84
N GLY A 40 -8.91 -2.64 0.19
CA GLY A 40 -9.86 -1.64 0.68
C GLY A 40 -9.78 -0.30 -0.05
N GLY A 41 -10.11 0.78 0.67
CA GLY A 41 -10.18 2.14 0.09
C GLY A 41 -8.84 2.67 -0.45
N LEU A 42 -7.71 2.28 0.14
CA LEU A 42 -6.37 2.63 -0.33
C LEU A 42 -5.86 1.62 -1.37
N GLY A 43 -5.99 0.33 -1.10
CA GLY A 43 -5.49 -0.71 -1.99
C GLY A 43 -6.22 -0.75 -3.33
N ALA A 44 -7.49 -0.36 -3.39
CA ALA A 44 -8.27 -0.31 -4.62
C ALA A 44 -7.63 0.62 -5.68
N PRO A 45 -7.42 1.92 -5.44
CA PRO A 45 -6.76 2.80 -6.42
C PRO A 45 -5.31 2.42 -6.67
N VAL A 46 -4.56 1.95 -5.65
CA VAL A 46 -3.19 1.44 -5.84
C VAL A 46 -3.19 0.33 -6.88
N SER A 47 -4.00 -0.71 -6.68
CA SER A 47 -4.03 -1.88 -7.58
C SER A 47 -4.45 -1.51 -9.00
N LEU A 48 -5.43 -0.60 -9.16
CA LEU A 48 -5.86 -0.13 -10.48
C LEU A 48 -4.75 0.60 -11.24
N TYR A 49 -4.05 1.53 -10.59
CA TYR A 49 -2.99 2.30 -11.23
C TYR A 49 -1.73 1.47 -11.49
N LEU A 50 -1.36 0.56 -10.59
CA LEU A 50 -0.25 -0.35 -10.81
C LEU A 50 -0.53 -1.33 -11.95
N ALA A 51 -1.76 -1.83 -12.05
CA ALA A 51 -2.20 -2.67 -13.18
C ALA A 51 -2.15 -1.91 -14.51
N ALA A 52 -2.71 -0.68 -14.55
CA ALA A 52 -2.68 0.17 -15.72
C ALA A 52 -1.24 0.53 -16.14
N ALA A 53 -0.34 0.72 -15.19
CA ALA A 53 1.07 0.96 -15.44
C ALA A 53 1.85 -0.27 -15.93
N GLY A 54 1.29 -1.47 -15.78
CA GLY A 54 1.91 -2.71 -16.23
C GLY A 54 2.91 -3.30 -15.26
N ILE A 55 2.70 -3.17 -13.93
CA ILE A 55 3.49 -3.90 -12.94
C ILE A 55 3.43 -5.41 -13.25
N GLY A 56 4.60 -6.06 -13.31
CA GLY A 56 4.68 -7.46 -13.74
C GLY A 56 3.89 -8.42 -12.85
N THR A 57 3.96 -8.25 -11.53
CA THR A 57 3.18 -9.06 -10.58
C THR A 57 2.60 -8.17 -9.47
N ILE A 58 1.29 -8.30 -9.23
CA ILE A 58 0.61 -7.68 -8.09
C ILE A 58 0.14 -8.80 -7.16
N GLY A 59 0.72 -8.86 -5.94
CA GLY A 59 0.17 -9.66 -4.85
C GLY A 59 -0.89 -8.88 -4.10
N ILE A 60 -1.97 -9.53 -3.68
CA ILE A 60 -3.04 -8.90 -2.89
C ILE A 60 -3.36 -9.78 -1.70
N VAL A 61 -3.24 -9.23 -0.48
CA VAL A 61 -3.64 -9.88 0.77
C VAL A 61 -4.87 -9.18 1.33
N ASP A 62 -5.96 -9.88 1.51
CA ASP A 62 -7.19 -9.39 2.16
C ASP A 62 -8.07 -10.58 2.55
N ALA A 63 -8.55 -10.62 3.79
CA ALA A 63 -9.38 -11.71 4.31
C ALA A 63 -10.89 -11.47 4.17
N ASP A 64 -11.28 -10.28 3.71
CA ASP A 64 -12.69 -9.88 3.67
C ASP A 64 -13.38 -10.27 2.37
N VAL A 65 -14.71 -10.23 2.43
CA VAL A 65 -15.59 -10.20 1.26
C VAL A 65 -16.02 -8.76 0.96
N VAL A 66 -16.44 -8.53 -0.28
CA VAL A 66 -17.01 -7.23 -0.68
C VAL A 66 -18.33 -7.01 0.02
N ASP A 67 -18.50 -5.87 0.65
CA ASP A 67 -19.73 -5.42 1.28
C ASP A 67 -20.28 -4.16 0.60
N LEU A 68 -21.60 -4.00 0.57
CA LEU A 68 -22.25 -2.85 -0.06
C LEU A 68 -21.75 -1.52 0.50
N SER A 69 -21.51 -1.44 1.81
CA SER A 69 -20.97 -0.25 2.49
C SER A 69 -19.52 0.11 2.08
N ASN A 70 -18.82 -0.80 1.41
CA ASN A 70 -17.46 -0.59 0.93
C ASN A 70 -17.43 0.19 -0.39
N LEU A 71 -18.44 0.06 -1.25
CA LEU A 71 -18.41 0.47 -2.65
C LEU A 71 -18.25 1.98 -2.85
N GLN A 72 -18.60 2.79 -1.86
CA GLN A 72 -18.43 4.25 -1.91
C GLN A 72 -16.95 4.71 -1.91
N ARG A 73 -15.99 3.79 -1.56
CA ARG A 73 -14.55 4.10 -1.53
C ARG A 73 -13.64 3.01 -2.10
N GLN A 74 -14.12 1.78 -2.21
CA GLN A 74 -13.33 0.63 -2.71
C GLN A 74 -13.65 0.43 -4.20
N VAL A 75 -13.17 1.36 -5.03
CA VAL A 75 -13.56 1.53 -6.44
C VAL A 75 -13.17 0.37 -7.38
N ILE A 76 -12.36 -0.57 -6.92
CA ILE A 76 -12.03 -1.79 -7.67
C ILE A 76 -13.15 -2.83 -7.61
N HIS A 77 -14.06 -2.73 -6.63
CA HIS A 77 -15.17 -3.65 -6.45
C HIS A 77 -16.46 -3.06 -7.01
N PHE A 78 -17.31 -3.90 -7.59
CA PHE A 78 -18.57 -3.52 -8.20
C PHE A 78 -19.75 -4.09 -7.41
N THR A 79 -20.96 -3.55 -7.64
CA THR A 79 -22.19 -4.02 -6.96
C THR A 79 -22.43 -5.53 -7.15
N LYS A 80 -22.08 -6.07 -8.33
CA LYS A 80 -22.19 -7.52 -8.61
C LYS A 80 -21.25 -8.39 -7.76
N ASP A 81 -20.21 -7.79 -7.15
CA ASP A 81 -19.18 -8.52 -6.39
C ASP A 81 -19.54 -8.64 -4.90
N VAL A 82 -20.66 -8.06 -4.44
CA VAL A 82 -21.07 -8.17 -3.03
C VAL A 82 -21.13 -9.64 -2.61
N GLY A 83 -20.39 -9.97 -1.52
CA GLY A 83 -20.22 -11.34 -1.02
C GLY A 83 -19.05 -12.12 -1.65
N VAL A 84 -18.41 -11.61 -2.69
CA VAL A 84 -17.21 -12.23 -3.29
C VAL A 84 -15.97 -11.85 -2.47
N PRO A 85 -14.97 -12.75 -2.26
CA PRO A 85 -13.71 -12.38 -1.64
C PRO A 85 -13.05 -11.18 -2.36
N LYS A 86 -12.63 -10.16 -1.60
CA LYS A 86 -12.06 -8.92 -2.17
C LYS A 86 -10.88 -9.20 -3.09
N VAL A 87 -10.01 -10.14 -2.73
CA VAL A 87 -8.86 -10.53 -3.55
C VAL A 87 -9.27 -11.08 -4.91
N LYS A 88 -10.38 -11.83 -4.99
CA LYS A 88 -10.90 -12.39 -6.25
C LYS A 88 -11.57 -11.32 -7.11
N SER A 89 -12.37 -10.45 -6.47
CA SER A 89 -12.95 -9.29 -7.16
C SER A 89 -11.85 -8.38 -7.74
N ALA A 90 -10.79 -8.10 -6.98
CA ALA A 90 -9.66 -7.30 -7.45
C ALA A 90 -8.90 -7.99 -8.60
N GLU A 91 -8.62 -9.28 -8.51
CA GLU A 91 -7.95 -10.06 -9.57
C GLU A 91 -8.70 -9.93 -10.91
N GLU A 92 -10.03 -10.09 -10.90
CA GLU A 92 -10.86 -9.93 -12.11
C GLU A 92 -10.66 -8.57 -12.78
N LYS A 93 -10.69 -7.48 -11.99
CA LYS A 93 -10.58 -6.11 -12.53
C LYS A 93 -9.17 -5.77 -12.98
N ILE A 94 -8.15 -6.24 -12.26
CA ILE A 94 -6.75 -6.06 -12.68
C ILE A 94 -6.52 -6.72 -14.04
N LYS A 95 -6.95 -7.97 -14.21
CA LYS A 95 -6.84 -8.68 -15.49
C LYS A 95 -7.66 -8.06 -16.61
N ALA A 96 -8.80 -7.45 -16.28
CA ALA A 96 -9.61 -6.72 -17.26
C ALA A 96 -8.96 -5.41 -17.70
N ILE A 97 -8.19 -4.74 -16.83
CA ILE A 97 -7.43 -3.54 -17.15
C ILE A 97 -6.19 -3.90 -17.96
N ASN A 98 -5.45 -4.91 -17.52
CA ASN A 98 -4.20 -5.31 -18.13
C ASN A 98 -3.97 -6.82 -18.00
N PRO A 99 -4.21 -7.60 -19.07
CA PRO A 99 -4.09 -9.05 -19.04
C PRO A 99 -2.65 -9.55 -18.83
N ASP A 100 -1.63 -8.72 -19.09
CA ASP A 100 -0.21 -9.07 -18.93
C ASP A 100 0.21 -9.11 -17.44
N VAL A 101 -0.56 -8.46 -16.56
CA VAL A 101 -0.25 -8.41 -15.13
C VAL A 101 -0.57 -9.74 -14.46
N LYS A 102 0.44 -10.35 -13.85
CA LYS A 102 0.23 -11.51 -13.00
C LYS A 102 -0.37 -11.06 -11.66
N VAL A 103 -1.39 -11.79 -11.17
CA VAL A 103 -2.01 -11.51 -9.87
C VAL A 103 -1.87 -12.74 -8.97
N ASP A 104 -1.20 -12.55 -7.83
CA ASP A 104 -1.12 -13.53 -6.76
C ASP A 104 -2.12 -13.12 -5.66
N THR A 105 -3.09 -13.98 -5.31
CA THR A 105 -4.14 -13.67 -4.34
C THR A 105 -3.98 -14.46 -3.06
N TYR A 106 -3.97 -13.78 -1.90
CA TYR A 106 -3.92 -14.36 -0.57
C TYR A 106 -5.23 -14.02 0.15
N TYR A 107 -6.18 -14.96 0.17
CA TYR A 107 -7.44 -14.78 0.90
C TYR A 107 -7.24 -15.22 2.34
N GLU A 108 -6.52 -14.42 3.10
CA GLU A 108 -6.13 -14.69 4.49
C GLU A 108 -5.79 -13.41 5.24
N VAL A 109 -5.78 -13.47 6.55
CA VAL A 109 -5.31 -12.38 7.41
C VAL A 109 -3.78 -12.36 7.36
N LEU A 110 -3.19 -11.17 7.19
CA LEU A 110 -1.76 -11.00 7.38
C LEU A 110 -1.46 -10.93 8.88
N ASP A 111 -0.69 -11.87 9.39
CA ASP A 111 -0.32 -11.99 10.80
C ASP A 111 1.19 -12.31 10.98
N SER A 112 1.62 -12.46 12.22
CA SER A 112 3.03 -12.75 12.54
C SER A 112 3.54 -14.08 11.99
N ALA A 113 2.65 -15.02 11.68
CA ALA A 113 3.02 -16.36 11.19
C ALA A 113 3.31 -16.36 9.67
N ASN A 114 2.62 -15.52 8.88
CA ASN A 114 2.72 -15.55 7.42
C ASN A 114 3.38 -14.28 6.80
N ALA A 115 3.43 -13.16 7.52
CA ALA A 115 3.85 -11.88 6.95
C ALA A 115 5.25 -11.90 6.35
N LEU A 116 6.24 -12.49 7.02
CA LEU A 116 7.61 -12.55 6.51
C LEU A 116 7.73 -13.38 5.24
N ASP A 117 7.05 -14.51 5.18
CA ASP A 117 7.13 -15.40 4.03
C ASP A 117 6.47 -14.78 2.79
N ILE A 118 5.32 -14.12 2.97
CA ILE A 118 4.65 -13.41 1.88
C ILE A 118 5.48 -12.21 1.43
N ILE A 119 5.91 -11.34 2.35
CA ILE A 119 6.62 -10.09 2.04
C ILE A 119 7.94 -10.32 1.30
N LYS A 120 8.69 -11.39 1.64
CA LYS A 120 9.97 -11.70 0.99
C LYS A 120 9.86 -11.92 -0.52
N GLU A 121 8.70 -12.39 -1.00
CA GLU A 121 8.45 -12.68 -2.40
C GLU A 121 8.28 -11.43 -3.29
N TYR A 122 8.21 -10.23 -2.69
CA TYR A 122 7.94 -8.99 -3.40
C TYR A 122 9.08 -7.99 -3.27
N ASP A 123 9.19 -7.07 -4.25
CA ASP A 123 10.23 -6.05 -4.30
C ASP A 123 9.81 -4.77 -3.56
N PHE A 124 8.50 -4.50 -3.49
CA PHE A 124 7.93 -3.33 -2.84
C PHE A 124 6.57 -3.68 -2.22
N ILE A 125 6.31 -3.16 -1.03
CA ILE A 125 5.06 -3.41 -0.30
C ILE A 125 4.25 -2.11 -0.19
N VAL A 126 2.94 -2.19 -0.40
CA VAL A 126 2.03 -1.06 -0.18
C VAL A 126 1.09 -1.40 0.98
N ASP A 127 1.17 -0.61 2.03
CA ASP A 127 0.25 -0.64 3.16
C ASP A 127 -1.05 0.09 2.78
N GLY A 128 -2.05 -0.68 2.36
CA GLY A 128 -3.41 -0.23 2.07
C GLY A 128 -4.42 -0.49 3.20
N THR A 129 -3.93 -0.80 4.40
CA THR A 129 -4.76 -1.17 5.56
C THR A 129 -5.32 0.04 6.30
N ASP A 130 -6.32 -0.18 7.13
CA ASP A 130 -6.98 0.88 7.92
C ASP A 130 -6.90 0.65 9.44
N ASN A 131 -6.03 -0.27 9.89
CA ASN A 131 -5.86 -0.59 11.29
C ASN A 131 -4.39 -0.52 11.73
N PHE A 132 -4.15 -0.06 12.94
CA PHE A 132 -2.81 0.12 13.49
C PHE A 132 -2.04 -1.19 13.69
N PRO A 133 -2.61 -2.27 14.25
CA PRO A 133 -1.92 -3.55 14.39
C PRO A 133 -1.22 -4.00 13.13
N VAL A 134 -1.94 -4.08 12.02
CA VAL A 134 -1.36 -4.52 10.74
C VAL A 134 -0.33 -3.53 10.18
N LYS A 135 -0.50 -2.22 10.42
CA LYS A 135 0.52 -1.22 10.02
C LYS A 135 1.87 -1.42 10.72
N PHE A 136 1.83 -1.72 12.01
CA PHE A 136 3.04 -2.04 12.77
C PHE A 136 3.64 -3.37 12.33
N LEU A 137 2.81 -4.38 12.07
CA LEU A 137 3.24 -5.67 11.55
C LEU A 137 3.94 -5.53 10.17
N ILE A 138 3.34 -4.79 9.24
CA ILE A 138 3.93 -4.53 7.91
C ILE A 138 5.27 -3.82 8.06
N ASN A 139 5.33 -2.76 8.89
CA ASN A 139 6.58 -2.05 9.15
C ASN A 139 7.67 -2.99 9.65
N ASP A 140 7.35 -3.79 10.67
CA ASP A 140 8.34 -4.66 11.31
C ASP A 140 8.79 -5.75 10.34
N ALA A 141 7.87 -6.39 9.64
CA ALA A 141 8.17 -7.41 8.64
C ALA A 141 9.01 -6.85 7.48
N CYS A 142 8.70 -5.65 6.98
CA CYS A 142 9.48 -4.99 5.93
C CYS A 142 10.90 -4.64 6.40
N VAL A 143 11.05 -4.10 7.62
CA VAL A 143 12.37 -3.79 8.18
C VAL A 143 13.20 -5.06 8.36
N MET A 144 12.61 -6.13 8.93
CA MET A 144 13.29 -7.42 9.12
C MET A 144 13.68 -8.08 7.80
N ALA A 145 12.80 -7.99 6.79
CA ALA A 145 13.05 -8.56 5.46
C ALA A 145 13.92 -7.66 4.57
N GLY A 146 14.30 -6.45 5.01
CA GLY A 146 15.03 -5.48 4.20
C GLY A 146 14.23 -5.00 2.98
N LYS A 147 12.90 -4.90 3.07
CA LYS A 147 12.01 -4.53 1.96
C LYS A 147 11.53 -3.08 2.09
N PRO A 148 11.48 -2.34 0.97
CA PRO A 148 10.86 -1.02 0.94
C PRO A 148 9.33 -1.13 1.05
N PHE A 149 8.69 -0.10 1.62
CA PHE A 149 7.24 -0.02 1.63
C PHE A 149 6.72 1.42 1.61
N SER A 150 5.49 1.59 1.11
CA SER A 150 4.74 2.84 1.20
C SER A 150 3.62 2.67 2.24
N HIS A 151 3.65 3.51 3.28
CA HIS A 151 2.59 3.60 4.28
C HIS A 151 1.49 4.54 3.82
N GLY A 152 0.23 4.19 4.07
CA GLY A 152 -0.93 5.05 3.91
C GLY A 152 -1.82 5.05 5.14
N GLY A 153 -2.29 6.21 5.56
CA GLY A 153 -3.22 6.36 6.67
C GLY A 153 -4.25 7.45 6.39
N ILE A 154 -5.53 7.15 6.62
CA ILE A 154 -6.64 8.10 6.44
C ILE A 154 -7.50 8.12 7.68
N LEU A 155 -7.94 9.32 8.06
CA LEU A 155 -8.99 9.52 9.03
C LEU A 155 -9.85 10.71 8.61
N ARG A 156 -11.15 10.48 8.35
CA ARG A 156 -12.11 11.52 7.92
C ARG A 156 -11.68 12.20 6.62
N PHE A 157 -11.11 13.41 6.72
CA PHE A 157 -10.64 14.25 5.61
C PHE A 157 -9.12 14.40 5.59
N ASN A 158 -8.42 13.76 6.53
CA ASN A 158 -6.98 13.88 6.64
C ASN A 158 -6.32 12.60 6.14
N GLY A 159 -5.24 12.75 5.39
CA GLY A 159 -4.40 11.65 4.96
C GLY A 159 -2.94 11.89 5.28
N GLN A 160 -2.21 10.78 5.41
CA GLN A 160 -0.76 10.81 5.58
C GLN A 160 -0.11 9.62 4.86
N THR A 161 1.08 9.86 4.34
CA THR A 161 1.88 8.82 3.68
C THR A 161 3.36 9.12 3.78
N PHE A 162 4.17 8.07 3.79
CA PHE A 162 5.61 8.12 3.63
C PHE A 162 6.11 6.84 2.96
N THR A 163 7.33 6.88 2.45
CA THR A 163 8.00 5.72 1.87
C THR A 163 9.21 5.35 2.71
N HIS A 164 9.28 4.09 3.14
CA HIS A 164 10.45 3.52 3.80
C HIS A 164 11.34 2.83 2.79
N LEU A 165 12.63 3.08 2.87
CA LEU A 165 13.69 2.28 2.27
C LEU A 165 14.60 1.72 3.37
N PRO A 166 15.25 0.56 3.18
CA PRO A 166 16.26 0.09 4.12
C PRO A 166 17.29 1.18 4.45
N GLY A 167 17.53 1.42 5.75
CA GLY A 167 18.41 2.48 6.23
C GLY A 167 17.75 3.85 6.40
N THR A 168 16.48 4.05 6.02
CA THR A 168 15.73 5.29 6.28
C THR A 168 14.85 5.16 7.50
N ALA A 169 14.21 6.27 7.93
CA ALA A 169 13.24 6.23 9.03
C ALA A 169 12.09 5.27 8.71
N CYS A 170 11.73 4.43 9.67
CA CYS A 170 10.59 3.51 9.58
C CYS A 170 9.35 4.06 10.33
N TYR A 171 8.23 3.34 10.28
CA TYR A 171 7.00 3.75 10.97
C TYR A 171 7.20 3.91 12.47
N ARG A 172 8.00 3.02 13.11
CA ARG A 172 8.34 3.12 14.55
C ARG A 172 9.27 4.28 14.88
N CYS A 173 9.96 4.87 13.91
CA CYS A 173 10.67 6.13 14.13
C CYS A 173 9.71 7.29 14.42
N MET A 174 8.48 7.25 13.92
CA MET A 174 7.44 8.23 14.18
C MET A 174 6.55 7.81 15.35
N PHE A 175 6.05 6.58 15.30
CA PHE A 175 5.08 6.03 16.25
C PHE A 175 5.70 4.81 16.93
N LYS A 176 6.04 4.95 18.23
CA LYS A 176 6.78 3.90 18.96
C LYS A 176 5.99 2.60 19.10
N GLU A 177 4.70 2.73 19.33
CA GLU A 177 3.76 1.63 19.61
C GLU A 177 2.36 1.98 19.08
N PRO A 178 1.47 0.99 18.86
CA PRO A 178 0.09 1.25 18.52
C PRO A 178 -0.59 2.13 19.58
N PRO A 179 -1.54 2.99 19.19
CA PRO A 179 -2.32 3.74 20.17
C PRO A 179 -3.13 2.78 21.05
N PRO A 180 -3.42 3.16 22.31
CA PRO A 180 -4.30 2.35 23.16
C PRO A 180 -5.62 2.04 22.45
N VAL A 181 -6.16 0.84 22.73
CA VAL A 181 -7.44 0.39 22.18
C VAL A 181 -8.53 1.45 22.41
N GLY A 182 -9.22 1.87 21.35
CA GLY A 182 -10.28 2.88 21.42
C GLY A 182 -9.82 4.35 21.46
N ALA A 183 -8.52 4.62 21.50
CA ALA A 183 -8.00 6.00 21.50
C ALA A 183 -8.19 6.72 20.17
N VAL A 184 -8.23 5.97 19.06
CA VAL A 184 -8.46 6.49 17.70
C VAL A 184 -9.67 5.76 17.11
N PRO A 185 -10.69 6.47 16.63
CA PRO A 185 -11.84 5.83 16.00
C PRO A 185 -11.43 5.15 14.70
N THR A 186 -12.05 4.01 14.39
CA THR A 186 -11.87 3.33 13.10
C THR A 186 -12.52 4.12 11.95
N CYS A 187 -12.16 3.81 10.71
CA CYS A 187 -12.81 4.42 9.53
C CYS A 187 -14.33 4.17 9.50
N SER A 188 -14.79 3.03 10.00
CA SER A 188 -16.23 2.72 10.10
C SER A 188 -16.95 3.58 11.13
N GLN A 189 -16.29 3.97 12.22
CA GLN A 189 -16.84 4.85 13.26
C GLN A 189 -16.75 6.34 12.89
N ALA A 190 -15.65 6.75 12.29
CA ALA A 190 -15.36 8.17 11.99
C ALA A 190 -15.93 8.64 10.67
N GLY A 191 -16.21 7.74 9.74
CA GLY A 191 -16.51 8.02 8.34
C GLY A 191 -15.27 8.44 7.53
N VAL A 192 -15.35 8.25 6.23
CA VAL A 192 -14.32 8.67 5.26
C VAL A 192 -14.97 9.06 3.95
N LEU A 193 -14.52 10.15 3.34
CA LEU A 193 -14.94 10.53 1.99
C LEU A 193 -14.12 9.71 0.98
N GLY A 194 -14.78 8.88 0.13
CA GLY A 194 -14.13 7.90 -0.74
C GLY A 194 -13.05 8.49 -1.65
N ALA A 195 -13.30 9.69 -2.22
CA ALA A 195 -12.33 10.36 -3.07
C ALA A 195 -10.97 10.64 -2.37
N ILE A 196 -10.98 10.81 -1.03
CA ILE A 196 -9.76 11.03 -0.24
C ILE A 196 -8.93 9.75 -0.16
N ALA A 197 -9.60 8.60 0.00
CA ALA A 197 -8.94 7.31 -0.09
C ALA A 197 -8.31 7.12 -1.49
N GLY A 198 -9.04 7.49 -2.55
CA GLY A 198 -8.53 7.50 -3.92
C GLY A 198 -7.29 8.37 -4.07
N MET A 199 -7.33 9.61 -3.58
CA MET A 199 -6.21 10.53 -3.66
C MET A 199 -4.96 9.99 -2.96
N LEU A 200 -5.08 9.45 -1.75
CA LEU A 200 -3.94 8.90 -1.03
C LEU A 200 -3.38 7.63 -1.70
N GLY A 201 -4.24 6.71 -2.11
CA GLY A 201 -3.81 5.49 -2.81
C GLY A 201 -3.12 5.79 -4.14
N THR A 202 -3.54 6.84 -4.87
CA THR A 202 -2.83 7.27 -6.08
C THR A 202 -1.44 7.85 -5.78
N ILE A 203 -1.25 8.53 -4.65
CA ILE A 203 0.07 8.97 -4.19
C ILE A 203 0.96 7.75 -3.88
N GLN A 204 0.43 6.73 -3.19
CA GLN A 204 1.17 5.49 -2.92
C GLN A 204 1.55 4.75 -4.22
N ALA A 205 0.65 4.70 -5.20
CA ALA A 205 0.95 4.12 -6.52
C ALA A 205 2.07 4.90 -7.22
N ALA A 206 2.03 6.24 -7.18
CA ALA A 206 3.08 7.08 -7.75
C ALA A 206 4.44 6.86 -7.05
N GLU A 207 4.48 6.75 -5.71
CA GLU A 207 5.70 6.43 -4.96
C GLU A 207 6.26 5.06 -5.37
N THR A 208 5.39 4.06 -5.55
CA THR A 208 5.78 2.72 -6.01
C THR A 208 6.42 2.78 -7.41
N LEU A 209 5.80 3.47 -8.36
CA LEU A 209 6.33 3.62 -9.72
C LEU A 209 7.64 4.41 -9.75
N LYS A 210 7.75 5.46 -8.93
CA LYS A 210 9.00 6.23 -8.77
C LYS A 210 10.12 5.36 -8.21
N TYR A 211 9.82 4.47 -7.27
CA TYR A 211 10.83 3.55 -6.72
C TYR A 211 11.45 2.69 -7.83
N PHE A 212 10.65 2.07 -8.68
CA PHE A 212 11.15 1.19 -9.74
C PHE A 212 11.85 1.94 -10.87
N THR A 213 11.33 3.07 -11.27
CA THR A 213 11.89 3.88 -12.36
C THR A 213 13.11 4.70 -11.92
N GLY A 214 13.21 4.99 -10.62
CA GLY A 214 14.26 5.86 -10.06
C GLY A 214 14.03 7.35 -10.32
N ILE A 215 12.83 7.75 -10.78
CA ILE A 215 12.53 9.15 -11.09
C ILE A 215 12.20 9.96 -9.84
N GLY A 216 12.66 11.21 -9.83
CA GLY A 216 12.35 12.19 -8.79
C GLY A 216 12.83 11.75 -7.39
N GLU A 217 12.14 12.25 -6.36
CA GLU A 217 12.45 11.97 -4.95
C GLU A 217 11.29 11.24 -4.27
N LEU A 218 11.59 10.16 -3.57
CA LEU A 218 10.61 9.45 -2.75
C LEU A 218 10.31 10.22 -1.45
N LEU A 219 9.20 9.90 -0.82
CA LEU A 219 8.81 10.39 0.50
C LEU A 219 9.60 9.69 1.64
N THR A 220 10.91 9.50 1.43
CA THR A 220 11.81 8.94 2.45
C THR A 220 12.22 10.00 3.45
N ASN A 221 12.27 9.65 4.73
CA ASN A 221 12.60 10.55 5.83
C ASN A 221 11.71 11.81 5.91
N ARG A 222 10.51 11.73 5.36
CA ARG A 222 9.50 12.79 5.40
C ARG A 222 8.10 12.21 5.33
N LEU A 223 7.21 12.72 6.15
CA LEU A 223 5.78 12.39 6.17
C LEU A 223 5.03 13.45 5.37
N LEU A 224 4.38 13.07 4.29
CA LEU A 224 3.40 13.91 3.62
C LEU A 224 2.08 13.79 4.38
N THR A 225 1.52 14.93 4.80
CA THR A 225 0.18 15.02 5.38
C THR A 225 -0.67 15.97 4.57
N PHE A 226 -1.97 15.72 4.55
CA PHE A 226 -2.91 16.66 3.93
C PHE A 226 -4.24 16.75 4.68
N ASP A 227 -4.87 17.93 4.59
CA ASP A 227 -6.25 18.19 4.96
C ASP A 227 -7.05 18.47 3.68
N ALA A 228 -7.93 17.54 3.31
CA ALA A 228 -8.71 17.65 2.09
C ALA A 228 -9.87 18.66 2.17
N LYS A 229 -10.24 19.17 3.36
CA LYS A 229 -11.21 20.26 3.47
C LYS A 229 -10.64 21.58 2.95
N THR A 230 -9.34 21.79 3.15
CA THR A 230 -8.62 23.01 2.75
C THR A 230 -7.67 22.77 1.59
N MET A 231 -7.50 21.51 1.15
CA MET A 231 -6.53 21.07 0.15
C MET A 231 -5.09 21.50 0.50
N GLN A 232 -4.77 21.54 1.80
CA GLN A 232 -3.42 21.85 2.26
C GLN A 232 -2.59 20.58 2.37
N PHE A 233 -1.45 20.60 1.71
CA PHE A 233 -0.43 19.57 1.79
C PHE A 233 0.76 20.09 2.59
N ARG A 234 1.30 19.27 3.50
CA ARG A 234 2.47 19.58 4.30
C ARG A 234 3.42 18.39 4.31
N THR A 235 4.70 18.68 4.21
CA THR A 235 5.77 17.68 4.38
C THR A 235 6.46 17.92 5.70
N VAL A 236 6.50 16.92 6.56
CA VAL A 236 7.12 16.97 7.88
C VAL A 236 8.38 16.10 7.86
N PRO A 237 9.58 16.61 8.18
CA PRO A 237 10.77 15.81 8.27
C PRO A 237 10.65 14.72 9.34
N VAL A 238 11.07 13.50 9.01
CA VAL A 238 11.12 12.36 9.92
C VAL A 238 12.56 11.88 10.01
N LYS A 239 13.11 11.84 11.22
CA LYS A 239 14.49 11.38 11.43
C LYS A 239 14.52 9.90 11.77
N HIS A 240 15.43 9.16 11.14
CA HIS A 240 15.81 7.85 11.64
C HIS A 240 16.32 7.99 13.09
N ARG A 241 15.93 7.07 13.97
CA ARG A 241 16.32 7.11 15.38
C ARG A 241 17.16 5.89 15.73
N ASP A 242 18.38 6.13 16.25
CA ASP A 242 19.26 5.07 16.75
C ASP A 242 18.61 4.23 17.86
N SER A 243 17.70 4.82 18.61
CA SER A 243 16.92 4.15 19.67
C SER A 243 15.63 3.50 19.16
N CYS A 244 15.44 3.38 17.85
CA CYS A 244 14.24 2.72 17.31
C CYS A 244 14.28 1.22 17.64
N ALA A 245 13.16 0.70 18.14
CA ALA A 245 13.06 -0.69 18.60
C ALA A 245 13.24 -1.74 17.48
N ILE A 246 13.09 -1.37 16.19
CA ILE A 246 13.20 -2.31 15.07
C ILE A 246 14.34 -1.95 14.09
N CYS A 247 14.53 -0.68 13.74
CA CYS A 247 15.52 -0.25 12.75
C CYS A 247 16.70 0.51 13.36
N GLY A 248 16.77 0.67 14.69
CA GLY A 248 17.84 1.34 15.38
C GLY A 248 19.12 0.52 15.48
N SER A 249 20.18 1.10 16.08
CA SER A 249 21.49 0.44 16.22
C SER A 249 21.46 -0.76 17.15
N ASN A 250 20.52 -0.82 18.11
CA ASN A 250 20.32 -1.93 19.04
C ASN A 250 18.83 -2.29 19.07
N PRO A 251 18.30 -3.00 18.07
CA PRO A 251 16.90 -3.35 18.00
C PRO A 251 16.50 -4.29 19.15
N THR A 252 15.32 -4.05 19.71
CA THR A 252 14.74 -4.87 20.80
C THR A 252 13.56 -5.72 20.31
N ILE A 253 13.08 -5.49 19.09
CA ILE A 253 12.08 -6.30 18.43
C ILE A 253 12.81 -7.23 17.47
N ASP A 254 12.86 -8.52 17.79
CA ASP A 254 13.55 -9.57 17.02
C ASP A 254 12.59 -10.59 16.37
N HIS A 255 11.29 -10.46 16.63
CA HIS A 255 10.22 -11.27 16.04
C HIS A 255 8.98 -10.41 15.80
N LEU A 256 8.10 -10.89 14.93
CA LEU A 256 6.84 -10.22 14.62
C LEU A 256 5.84 -10.38 15.78
N ILE A 257 5.06 -9.34 16.03
CA ILE A 257 4.11 -9.26 17.14
C ILE A 257 2.72 -8.99 16.57
N ASP A 258 1.74 -9.82 16.94
CA ASP A 258 0.33 -9.55 16.69
C ASP A 258 -0.23 -8.69 17.82
N TYR A 259 -0.62 -7.46 17.48
CA TYR A 259 -1.24 -6.54 18.43
C TYR A 259 -2.76 -6.74 18.42
N GLU A 260 -3.38 -6.64 19.59
CA GLU A 260 -4.83 -6.70 19.71
C GLU A 260 -5.47 -5.47 19.05
N GLN A 261 -6.45 -5.73 18.18
CA GLN A 261 -7.32 -4.70 17.63
C GLN A 261 -8.53 -4.52 18.53
N ALA A 262 -9.01 -3.27 18.72
CA ALA A 262 -10.33 -3.05 19.28
C ALA A 262 -11.37 -3.77 18.41
N ALA A 263 -12.02 -4.79 18.94
CA ALA A 263 -13.13 -5.42 18.25
C ALA A 263 -14.22 -4.36 18.04
N CYS A 264 -14.58 -4.10 16.78
CA CYS A 264 -15.82 -3.38 16.47
C CYS A 264 -16.99 -4.34 16.72
N ASP A 265 -17.55 -4.33 17.93
CA ASP A 265 -18.85 -4.94 18.19
C ASP A 265 -19.94 -4.12 17.45
N LEU A 266 -20.10 -4.38 16.15
CA LEU A 266 -21.22 -3.91 15.35
C LEU A 266 -22.32 -5.00 15.21
N HIS A 267 -22.44 -5.89 16.19
CA HIS A 267 -23.58 -6.77 16.35
C HIS A 267 -24.28 -6.48 17.69
N LYS A 268 -25.07 -5.41 17.73
CA LYS A 268 -26.26 -5.27 18.55
C LYS A 268 -27.28 -4.43 17.82
#